data_912cce4f5c9ad98ead5dd1da6c89c0e6
#
_entry.id   912cce4f5c9ad98ead5dd1da6c89c0e6
#
_cell.length_a   1.000
_cell.length_b   1.000
_cell.length_c   1.000
_cell.angle_alpha   90.00
_cell.angle_beta   90.00
_cell.angle_gamma   90.00
#
_symmetry.space_group_name_H-M   'P 1'
#
loop_
_entity.id
_entity.type
_entity.pdbx_description
1 polymer ?
#
loop_
_entity_poly.entity_id
_entity_poly.type
_entity_poly.pdbx_seq_one_letter_code
_entity_poly.pdbx_strand_id
1 'polypeptide(L)'
;MTQERKSRFSVLSKTLAFGMAYVLVIVAFHRWYLAPRMTSLELSVAVAIAFVQCATIAAMLGISFLLKLTRQFREARAARVSPRIRELLALHAAGNDHAAEIGRLRRMYPREVEQCLVEFLRMVRGRGCETLSELAVDLRFIQKWRRDYRSRGISKRKTAVAHLALVSRRFAGPALLGALLNDDETIRLHTARAMIRNADPAELAQILWLAVTGSRVTRMVLAEDLRPHALDLAKEAIPAALTCGAPERVLAALDVLRAWGKFLPVPQVYALLRHSDPAICAAALDVLPLVPRLAPLEAEVLCALNHRDGDVRSAAARAAASIGVTNALPLLARRLQDEDPGTAAAAAHALAQLGADGCRILEQEMLTGSFLAASAALEALQRVHYSPAETVAV
;
A
#
# COMPACT_ATOMS: atom_id res chain seq x y z
N MET A 1 -42.47 0.71 16.26
CA MET A 1 -41.59 0.91 17.46
C MET A 1 -41.60 -0.26 18.48
N THR A 2 -42.35 -1.30 18.30
CA THR A 2 -42.64 -2.31 19.34
C THR A 2 -41.92 -3.68 19.17
N GLN A 3 -41.56 -4.09 17.96
CA GLN A 3 -40.96 -5.42 17.74
C GLN A 3 -39.43 -5.44 17.98
N GLU A 4 -38.74 -4.39 17.64
CA GLU A 4 -37.27 -4.26 17.87
C GLU A 4 -36.92 -4.08 19.36
N ARG A 5 -37.78 -3.44 20.13
CA ARG A 5 -37.62 -3.30 21.60
C ARG A 5 -37.82 -4.64 22.32
N LYS A 6 -38.76 -5.48 21.87
CA LYS A 6 -39.00 -6.84 22.42
C LYS A 6 -37.82 -7.79 22.12
N SER A 7 -37.22 -7.72 20.93
CA SER A 7 -36.07 -8.55 20.59
C SER A 7 -34.82 -8.17 21.41
N ARG A 8 -34.64 -6.89 21.69
CA ARG A 8 -33.50 -6.38 22.49
C ARG A 8 -33.63 -6.74 23.98
N PHE A 9 -34.84 -6.70 24.55
CA PHE A 9 -35.08 -7.13 25.92
C PHE A 9 -34.90 -8.66 26.07
N SER A 10 -35.25 -9.43 25.05
CA SER A 10 -35.07 -10.88 25.01
C SER A 10 -33.59 -11.32 24.99
N VAL A 11 -32.70 -10.59 24.30
CA VAL A 11 -31.27 -10.89 24.28
C VAL A 11 -30.62 -10.52 25.62
N LEU A 12 -31.06 -9.41 26.24
CA LEU A 12 -30.57 -8.96 27.53
C LEU A 12 -30.93 -9.94 28.65
N SER A 13 -32.22 -10.38 28.67
CA SER A 13 -32.70 -11.34 29.66
C SER A 13 -32.03 -12.69 29.52
N LYS A 14 -31.73 -13.12 28.29
CA LYS A 14 -31.04 -14.38 28.02
C LYS A 14 -29.57 -14.36 28.46
N THR A 15 -28.84 -13.27 28.23
CA THR A 15 -27.43 -13.14 28.69
C THR A 15 -27.31 -13.01 30.19
N LEU A 16 -28.21 -12.28 30.85
CA LEU A 16 -28.29 -12.21 32.30
C LEU A 16 -28.69 -13.56 32.93
N ALA A 17 -29.68 -14.25 32.34
CA ALA A 17 -30.11 -15.58 32.78
C ALA A 17 -28.99 -16.62 32.60
N PHE A 18 -28.21 -16.53 31.50
CA PHE A 18 -27.07 -17.42 31.29
C PHE A 18 -25.94 -17.18 32.28
N GLY A 19 -25.63 -15.92 32.59
CA GLY A 19 -24.65 -15.53 33.63
C GLY A 19 -25.06 -16.01 35.02
N MET A 20 -26.34 -15.83 35.40
CA MET A 20 -26.88 -16.31 36.69
C MET A 20 -26.89 -17.84 36.75
N ALA A 21 -27.31 -18.54 35.67
CA ALA A 21 -27.29 -19.98 35.60
C ALA A 21 -25.87 -20.54 35.74
N TYR A 22 -24.88 -19.91 35.11
CA TYR A 22 -23.46 -20.27 35.25
C TYR A 22 -22.94 -20.13 36.66
N VAL A 23 -23.26 -19.03 37.33
CA VAL A 23 -22.91 -18.80 38.77
C VAL A 23 -23.57 -19.84 39.63
N LEU A 24 -24.87 -20.18 39.43
CA LEU A 24 -25.59 -21.19 40.17
C LEU A 24 -25.01 -22.60 39.98
N VAL A 25 -24.60 -22.94 38.75
CA VAL A 25 -23.95 -24.22 38.45
C VAL A 25 -22.61 -24.35 39.15
N ILE A 26 -21.82 -23.28 39.22
CA ILE A 26 -20.53 -23.28 39.94
C ILE A 26 -20.75 -23.40 41.44
N VAL A 27 -21.70 -22.68 42.02
CA VAL A 27 -22.04 -22.76 43.44
C VAL A 27 -22.57 -24.13 43.78
N ALA A 28 -23.43 -24.72 42.95
CA ALA A 28 -23.98 -26.07 43.16
C ALA A 28 -22.88 -27.15 43.03
N PHE A 29 -22.02 -27.05 42.00
CA PHE A 29 -20.88 -27.98 41.81
C PHE A 29 -19.91 -27.90 42.98
N HIS A 30 -19.62 -26.68 43.48
CA HIS A 30 -18.81 -26.46 44.68
C HIS A 30 -19.41 -27.11 45.91
N ARG A 31 -20.70 -26.89 46.17
CA ARG A 31 -21.37 -27.37 47.40
C ARG A 31 -21.56 -28.89 47.39
N TRP A 32 -21.73 -29.54 46.23
CA TRP A 32 -22.06 -30.96 46.13
C TRP A 32 -20.86 -31.86 45.88
N TYR A 33 -19.87 -31.39 45.14
CA TYR A 33 -18.72 -32.19 44.69
C TYR A 33 -17.42 -31.93 45.38
N LEU A 34 -17.09 -30.68 45.67
CA LEU A 34 -15.81 -30.24 46.28
C LEU A 34 -15.86 -30.16 47.82
N ALA A 35 -16.94 -29.72 48.40
CA ALA A 35 -17.07 -29.51 49.84
C ALA A 35 -16.79 -30.76 50.70
N PRO A 36 -17.13 -32.01 50.33
CA PRO A 36 -16.87 -33.19 51.13
C PRO A 36 -15.45 -33.76 51.02
N ARG A 37 -14.60 -33.24 50.12
CA ARG A 37 -13.33 -33.88 49.76
C ARG A 37 -12.08 -33.03 50.04
N MET A 38 -12.23 -31.79 50.44
CA MET A 38 -11.10 -30.86 50.64
C MET A 38 -10.91 -30.42 52.10
N THR A 39 -9.64 -30.18 52.45
CA THR A 39 -9.32 -29.52 53.72
C THR A 39 -9.84 -28.10 53.75
N SER A 40 -10.16 -27.54 54.88
CA SER A 40 -10.81 -26.21 54.98
C SER A 40 -10.04 -25.06 54.32
N LEU A 41 -8.70 -25.14 54.25
CA LEU A 41 -7.86 -24.13 53.60
C LEU A 41 -7.89 -24.22 52.09
N GLU A 42 -7.74 -25.43 51.51
CA GLU A 42 -7.78 -25.68 50.06
C GLU A 42 -9.14 -25.30 49.48
N LEU A 43 -10.18 -25.58 50.21
CA LEU A 43 -11.54 -25.21 49.88
C LEU A 43 -11.74 -23.72 49.75
N SER A 44 -11.25 -22.94 50.74
CA SER A 44 -11.38 -21.48 50.75
C SER A 44 -10.61 -20.83 49.60
N VAL A 45 -9.43 -21.34 49.28
CA VAL A 45 -8.61 -20.87 48.12
C VAL A 45 -9.29 -21.21 46.80
N ALA A 46 -9.78 -22.43 46.60
CA ALA A 46 -10.49 -22.82 45.37
C ALA A 46 -11.76 -21.98 45.15
N VAL A 47 -12.52 -21.70 46.18
CA VAL A 47 -13.69 -20.80 46.15
C VAL A 47 -13.31 -19.39 45.77
N ALA A 48 -12.26 -18.86 46.36
CA ALA A 48 -11.78 -17.49 46.09
C ALA A 48 -11.36 -17.38 44.60
N ILE A 49 -10.61 -18.36 44.09
CA ILE A 49 -10.19 -18.40 42.65
C ILE A 49 -11.43 -18.48 41.73
N ALA A 50 -12.39 -19.36 42.00
CA ALA A 50 -13.61 -19.47 41.21
C ALA A 50 -14.44 -18.18 41.25
N PHE A 51 -14.52 -17.51 42.41
CA PHE A 51 -15.21 -16.22 42.55
C PHE A 51 -14.52 -15.11 41.69
N VAL A 52 -13.19 -15.02 41.72
CA VAL A 52 -12.42 -14.07 40.94
C VAL A 52 -12.61 -14.35 39.45
N GLN A 53 -12.58 -15.61 39.02
CA GLN A 53 -12.82 -15.99 37.59
C GLN A 53 -14.25 -15.63 37.16
N CYS A 54 -15.25 -15.93 37.93
CA CYS A 54 -16.64 -15.55 37.66
C CYS A 54 -16.83 -14.04 37.59
N ALA A 55 -16.23 -13.30 38.51
CA ALA A 55 -16.29 -11.83 38.54
C ALA A 55 -15.60 -11.23 37.30
N THR A 56 -14.44 -11.74 36.89
CA THR A 56 -13.75 -11.30 35.67
C THR A 56 -14.54 -11.59 34.40
N ILE A 57 -15.12 -12.76 34.26
CA ILE A 57 -15.99 -13.12 33.11
C ILE A 57 -17.24 -12.22 33.10
N ALA A 58 -17.89 -12.03 34.23
CA ALA A 58 -19.06 -11.15 34.32
C ALA A 58 -18.72 -9.69 33.98
N ALA A 59 -17.57 -9.20 34.43
CA ALA A 59 -17.07 -7.86 34.08
C ALA A 59 -16.79 -7.74 32.59
N MET A 60 -16.11 -8.71 31.97
CA MET A 60 -15.85 -8.71 30.52
C MET A 60 -17.14 -8.75 29.69
N LEU A 61 -18.11 -9.58 30.07
CA LEU A 61 -19.41 -9.63 29.41
C LEU A 61 -20.18 -8.32 29.58
N GLY A 62 -20.16 -7.73 30.78
CA GLY A 62 -20.77 -6.44 31.07
C GLY A 62 -20.16 -5.30 30.24
N ILE A 63 -18.83 -5.22 30.16
CA ILE A 63 -18.11 -4.25 29.33
C ILE A 63 -18.44 -4.45 27.85
N SER A 64 -18.37 -5.68 27.36
CA SER A 64 -18.67 -6.01 25.94
C SER A 64 -20.12 -5.65 25.59
N PHE A 65 -21.06 -5.92 26.49
CA PHE A 65 -22.46 -5.54 26.33
C PHE A 65 -22.65 -4.03 26.33
N LEU A 66 -22.02 -3.32 27.26
CA LEU A 66 -22.10 -1.85 27.33
C LEU A 66 -21.52 -1.19 26.07
N LEU A 67 -20.39 -1.72 25.58
CA LEU A 67 -19.78 -1.28 24.32
C LEU A 67 -20.72 -1.54 23.11
N LYS A 68 -21.34 -2.70 23.04
CA LYS A 68 -22.30 -3.04 21.99
C LYS A 68 -23.55 -2.14 22.07
N LEU A 69 -24.06 -1.91 23.26
CA LEU A 69 -25.23 -1.03 23.46
C LEU A 69 -24.92 0.43 23.06
N THR A 70 -23.80 0.96 23.50
CA THR A 70 -23.37 2.33 23.12
C THR A 70 -23.12 2.47 21.61
N ARG A 71 -22.62 1.42 20.96
CA ARG A 71 -22.46 1.38 19.53
C ARG A 71 -23.81 1.38 18.81
N GLN A 72 -24.76 0.55 19.22
CA GLN A 72 -26.10 0.51 18.66
C GLN A 72 -26.87 1.83 18.82
N PHE A 73 -26.75 2.47 19.99
CA PHE A 73 -27.38 3.79 20.19
C PHE A 73 -26.78 4.85 19.28
N ARG A 74 -25.45 4.83 19.08
CA ARG A 74 -24.80 5.75 18.13
C ARG A 74 -25.23 5.49 16.69
N GLU A 75 -25.27 4.24 16.26
CA GLU A 75 -25.69 3.86 14.91
C GLU A 75 -27.16 4.25 14.66
N ALA A 76 -28.06 4.01 15.61
CA ALA A 76 -29.46 4.40 15.51
C ALA A 76 -29.65 5.94 15.49
N ARG A 77 -28.83 6.67 16.24
CA ARG A 77 -28.83 8.13 16.23
C ARG A 77 -28.27 8.67 14.91
N ALA A 78 -27.15 8.13 14.44
CA ALA A 78 -26.58 8.48 13.15
C ALA A 78 -27.57 8.21 12.02
N ALA A 79 -28.22 7.06 11.97
CA ALA A 79 -29.19 6.70 10.95
C ALA A 79 -30.37 7.68 10.85
N ARG A 80 -30.75 8.33 11.96
CA ARG A 80 -31.86 9.32 11.97
C ARG A 80 -31.44 10.69 11.46
N VAL A 81 -30.22 11.11 11.76
CA VAL A 81 -29.77 12.50 11.54
C VAL A 81 -28.93 12.64 10.27
N SER A 82 -28.15 11.59 9.89
CA SER A 82 -27.28 11.62 8.71
C SER A 82 -28.01 11.96 7.40
N PRO A 83 -29.23 11.51 7.11
CA PRO A 83 -29.92 11.89 5.86
C PRO A 83 -30.12 13.40 5.75
N ARG A 84 -30.56 14.06 6.84
CA ARG A 84 -30.75 15.50 6.86
C ARG A 84 -29.44 16.27 6.74
N ILE A 85 -28.39 15.79 7.40
CA ILE A 85 -27.04 16.39 7.28
C ILE A 85 -26.54 16.28 5.85
N ARG A 86 -26.69 15.11 5.22
CA ARG A 86 -26.26 14.88 3.82
C ARG A 86 -27.01 15.77 2.84
N GLU A 87 -28.32 15.92 3.00
CA GLU A 87 -29.14 16.82 2.20
C GLU A 87 -28.62 18.26 2.27
N LEU A 88 -28.40 18.79 3.49
CA LEU A 88 -27.92 20.14 3.70
C LEU A 88 -26.49 20.34 3.16
N LEU A 89 -25.62 19.35 3.31
CA LEU A 89 -24.26 19.40 2.75
C LEU A 89 -24.29 19.37 1.22
N ALA A 90 -25.18 18.59 0.61
CA ALA A 90 -25.35 18.55 -0.84
C ALA A 90 -25.84 19.91 -1.39
N LEU A 91 -26.85 20.52 -0.76
CA LEU A 91 -27.35 21.84 -1.12
C LEU A 91 -26.29 22.93 -0.93
N HIS A 92 -25.51 22.86 0.17
CA HIS A 92 -24.43 23.81 0.42
C HIS A 92 -23.30 23.67 -0.62
N ALA A 93 -22.92 22.45 -0.98
CA ALA A 93 -21.94 22.18 -2.04
C ALA A 93 -22.40 22.67 -3.42
N ALA A 94 -23.71 22.71 -3.65
CA ALA A 94 -24.33 23.26 -4.87
C ALA A 94 -24.37 24.81 -4.90
N GLY A 95 -23.95 25.49 -3.83
CA GLY A 95 -23.88 26.95 -3.74
C GLY A 95 -25.02 27.60 -2.93
N ASN A 96 -25.89 26.83 -2.32
CA ASN A 96 -26.95 27.36 -1.44
C ASN A 96 -26.42 27.54 -0.01
N ASP A 97 -26.63 28.68 0.61
CA ASP A 97 -26.12 28.93 1.96
C ASP A 97 -26.94 28.21 3.04
N HIS A 98 -26.41 27.12 3.56
CA HIS A 98 -26.97 26.37 4.69
C HIS A 98 -26.00 26.29 5.88
N ALA A 99 -24.93 27.09 5.90
CA ALA A 99 -23.89 27.05 6.93
C ALA A 99 -24.46 27.21 8.35
N ALA A 100 -25.43 28.11 8.55
CA ALA A 100 -26.05 28.35 9.86
C ALA A 100 -26.83 27.13 10.38
N GLU A 101 -27.56 26.41 9.51
CA GLU A 101 -28.33 25.22 9.88
C GLU A 101 -27.39 24.05 10.20
N ILE A 102 -26.38 23.84 9.36
CA ILE A 102 -25.32 22.83 9.61
C ILE A 102 -24.57 23.14 10.90
N GLY A 103 -24.31 24.42 11.19
CA GLY A 103 -23.72 24.88 12.44
C GLY A 103 -24.55 24.56 13.69
N ARG A 104 -25.88 24.65 13.60
CA ARG A 104 -26.79 24.21 14.68
C ARG A 104 -26.73 22.69 14.86
N LEU A 105 -26.77 21.93 13.77
CA LEU A 105 -26.67 20.47 13.82
C LEU A 105 -25.32 20.03 14.39
N ARG A 106 -24.22 20.72 14.06
CA ARG A 106 -22.90 20.42 14.64
C ARG A 106 -22.85 20.55 16.16
N ARG A 107 -23.57 21.52 16.76
CA ARG A 107 -23.62 21.66 18.23
C ARG A 107 -24.26 20.45 18.90
N MET A 108 -25.28 19.87 18.27
CA MET A 108 -26.01 18.70 18.78
C MET A 108 -25.39 17.36 18.35
N TYR A 109 -24.80 17.30 17.15
CA TYR A 109 -24.33 16.07 16.49
C TYR A 109 -22.94 16.28 15.88
N PRO A 110 -21.90 16.64 16.66
CA PRO A 110 -20.59 17.04 16.14
C PRO A 110 -19.87 15.93 15.38
N ARG A 111 -20.05 14.66 15.78
CA ARG A 111 -19.41 13.52 15.13
C ARG A 111 -20.07 13.15 13.83
N GLU A 112 -21.38 13.16 13.80
CA GLU A 112 -22.21 12.84 12.63
C GLU A 112 -21.99 13.88 11.53
N VAL A 113 -21.93 15.17 11.87
CA VAL A 113 -21.64 16.25 10.91
C VAL A 113 -20.21 16.11 10.38
N GLU A 114 -19.22 15.86 11.24
CA GLU A 114 -17.84 15.64 10.81
C GLU A 114 -17.72 14.44 9.85
N GLN A 115 -18.36 13.33 10.19
CA GLN A 115 -18.33 12.12 9.37
C GLN A 115 -18.98 12.36 7.99
N CYS A 116 -20.18 12.94 7.95
CA CYS A 116 -20.83 13.26 6.68
C CYS A 116 -20.01 14.27 5.86
N LEU A 117 -19.44 15.30 6.50
CA LEU A 117 -18.59 16.27 5.80
C LEU A 117 -17.37 15.62 5.17
N VAL A 118 -16.68 14.72 5.89
CA VAL A 118 -15.54 13.96 5.38
C VAL A 118 -15.95 13.04 4.22
N GLU A 119 -17.12 12.40 4.30
CA GLU A 119 -17.69 11.59 3.20
C GLU A 119 -17.90 12.46 1.95
N PHE A 120 -18.50 13.64 2.10
CA PHE A 120 -18.73 14.57 0.97
C PHE A 120 -17.43 15.11 0.38
N LEU A 121 -16.46 15.51 1.21
CA LEU A 121 -15.15 15.96 0.74
C LEU A 121 -14.39 14.87 -0.04
N ARG A 122 -14.68 13.58 0.20
CA ARG A 122 -14.12 12.49 -0.61
C ARG A 122 -14.74 12.36 -1.99
N MET A 123 -16.02 12.72 -2.13
CA MET A 123 -16.79 12.53 -3.37
C MET A 123 -16.77 13.76 -4.26
N VAL A 124 -16.85 14.96 -3.65
CA VAL A 124 -17.03 16.23 -4.36
C VAL A 124 -15.69 16.79 -4.83
N ARG A 125 -15.65 17.40 -6.02
CA ARG A 125 -14.49 18.02 -6.64
C ARG A 125 -14.80 19.48 -7.06
N GLY A 126 -13.76 20.24 -7.39
CA GLY A 126 -13.87 21.59 -7.90
C GLY A 126 -14.53 22.57 -6.90
N ARG A 127 -15.39 23.45 -7.38
CA ARG A 127 -16.04 24.51 -6.56
C ARG A 127 -16.77 23.95 -5.34
N GLY A 128 -17.48 22.83 -5.45
CA GLY A 128 -18.18 22.25 -4.30
C GLY A 128 -17.22 21.80 -3.19
N CYS A 129 -16.02 21.33 -3.54
CA CYS A 129 -14.98 21.01 -2.55
C CYS A 129 -14.44 22.28 -1.86
N GLU A 130 -14.32 23.39 -2.58
CA GLU A 130 -13.91 24.68 -1.99
C GLU A 130 -14.95 25.18 -0.99
N THR A 131 -16.23 25.18 -1.38
CA THR A 131 -17.35 25.59 -0.52
C THR A 131 -17.44 24.74 0.75
N LEU A 132 -17.29 23.41 0.63
CA LEU A 132 -17.27 22.50 1.78
C LEU A 132 -16.01 22.69 2.64
N SER A 133 -14.89 23.11 2.04
CA SER A 133 -13.66 23.41 2.77
C SER A 133 -13.78 24.70 3.57
N GLU A 134 -14.43 25.72 3.04
CA GLU A 134 -14.79 26.95 3.75
C GLU A 134 -15.72 26.63 4.94
N LEU A 135 -16.75 25.84 4.71
CA LEU A 135 -17.62 25.34 5.78
C LEU A 135 -16.84 24.59 6.87
N ALA A 136 -15.83 23.77 6.50
CA ALA A 136 -14.98 23.09 7.46
C ALA A 136 -14.14 24.05 8.31
N VAL A 137 -13.75 25.23 7.76
CA VAL A 137 -13.09 26.30 8.52
C VAL A 137 -14.06 26.92 9.51
N ASP A 138 -15.26 27.33 9.06
CA ASP A 138 -16.29 27.98 9.88
C ASP A 138 -16.76 27.06 11.02
N LEU A 139 -16.91 25.80 10.71
CA LEU A 139 -17.21 24.77 11.71
C LEU A 139 -15.99 24.36 12.57
N ARG A 140 -14.84 25.01 12.44
CA ARG A 140 -13.61 24.77 13.20
C ARG A 140 -13.10 23.30 13.12
N PHE A 141 -13.45 22.54 12.08
CA PHE A 141 -12.94 21.18 11.91
C PHE A 141 -11.49 21.17 11.51
N ILE A 142 -11.04 22.12 10.69
CA ILE A 142 -9.62 22.23 10.28
C ILE A 142 -8.74 22.48 11.50
N GLN A 143 -9.15 23.37 12.43
CA GLN A 143 -8.41 23.63 13.66
C GLN A 143 -8.37 22.38 14.57
N LYS A 144 -9.47 21.62 14.63
CA LYS A 144 -9.52 20.35 15.34
C LYS A 144 -8.53 19.34 14.72
N TRP A 145 -8.56 19.14 13.40
CA TRP A 145 -7.67 18.21 12.72
C TRP A 145 -6.20 18.60 12.82
N ARG A 146 -5.87 19.89 12.76
CA ARG A 146 -4.50 20.38 13.02
C ARG A 146 -4.05 20.09 14.46
N ARG A 147 -4.94 20.19 15.45
CA ARG A 147 -4.66 19.82 16.85
C ARG A 147 -4.48 18.31 16.99
N ASP A 148 -5.34 17.52 16.35
CA ASP A 148 -5.26 16.05 16.38
C ASP A 148 -3.97 15.56 15.72
N TYR A 149 -3.49 16.22 14.66
CA TYR A 149 -2.19 15.96 14.06
C TYR A 149 -1.02 16.19 15.03
N ARG A 150 -1.11 17.17 15.92
CA ARG A 150 -0.09 17.44 16.96
C ARG A 150 -0.21 16.54 18.20
N SER A 151 -1.18 15.63 18.23
CA SER A 151 -1.37 14.71 19.36
C SER A 151 -0.28 13.64 19.41
N ARG A 152 -0.08 13.03 20.60
CA ARG A 152 0.89 11.93 20.79
C ARG A 152 0.48 10.62 20.12
N GLY A 153 -0.81 10.41 19.85
CA GLY A 153 -1.33 9.15 19.31
C GLY A 153 -1.19 9.04 17.80
N ILE A 154 -0.40 8.10 17.32
CA ILE A 154 -0.18 7.84 15.88
C ILE A 154 -1.50 7.69 15.09
N SER A 155 -2.47 6.94 15.62
CA SER A 155 -3.77 6.74 14.95
C SER A 155 -4.53 8.06 14.74
N LYS A 156 -4.52 8.96 15.74
CA LYS A 156 -5.14 10.28 15.62
C LYS A 156 -4.42 11.15 14.60
N ARG A 157 -3.09 11.12 14.59
CA ARG A 157 -2.26 11.85 13.61
C ARG A 157 -2.56 11.39 12.19
N LYS A 158 -2.62 10.08 11.94
CA LYS A 158 -2.97 9.49 10.62
C LYS A 158 -4.36 9.93 10.15
N THR A 159 -5.36 9.83 11.02
CA THR A 159 -6.73 10.26 10.71
C THR A 159 -6.80 11.76 10.41
N ALA A 160 -6.11 12.57 11.20
CA ALA A 160 -6.07 14.02 11.01
C ALA A 160 -5.45 14.41 9.65
N VAL A 161 -4.33 13.78 9.27
CA VAL A 161 -3.69 13.98 7.97
C VAL A 161 -4.62 13.56 6.83
N ALA A 162 -5.29 12.40 6.96
CA ALA A 162 -6.23 11.93 5.96
C ALA A 162 -7.41 12.91 5.75
N HIS A 163 -7.92 13.52 6.82
CA HIS A 163 -8.96 14.53 6.73
C HIS A 163 -8.45 15.86 6.12
N LEU A 164 -7.26 16.32 6.53
CA LEU A 164 -6.64 17.52 5.97
C LEU A 164 -6.35 17.40 4.48
N ALA A 165 -5.99 16.21 4.00
CA ALA A 165 -5.73 15.97 2.58
C ALA A 165 -6.98 16.03 1.68
N LEU A 166 -8.19 15.94 2.26
CA LEU A 166 -9.45 16.08 1.52
C LEU A 166 -9.87 17.54 1.31
N VAL A 167 -9.35 18.45 2.14
CA VAL A 167 -9.68 19.87 2.12
C VAL A 167 -8.86 20.58 1.05
N SER A 168 -9.39 21.69 0.51
CA SER A 168 -8.65 22.55 -0.42
C SER A 168 -7.27 22.92 0.11
N ARG A 169 -6.25 22.90 -0.77
CA ARG A 169 -4.85 23.22 -0.46
C ARG A 169 -4.67 24.60 0.20
N ARG A 170 -5.51 25.55 -0.16
CA ARG A 170 -5.54 26.87 0.47
C ARG A 170 -5.60 26.81 1.99
N PHE A 171 -6.33 25.84 2.55
CA PHE A 171 -6.54 25.72 4.00
C PHE A 171 -5.65 24.67 4.67
N ALA A 172 -5.25 23.61 3.97
CA ALA A 172 -4.52 22.47 4.53
C ALA A 172 -3.06 22.38 4.10
N GLY A 173 -2.65 23.05 3.00
CA GLY A 173 -1.33 22.92 2.38
C GLY A 173 -0.14 23.01 3.35
N PRO A 174 0.00 24.07 4.17
CA PRO A 174 1.15 24.18 5.08
C PRO A 174 1.23 23.04 6.12
N ALA A 175 0.08 22.53 6.57
CA ALA A 175 0.06 21.42 7.54
C ALA A 175 0.45 20.10 6.89
N LEU A 176 0.06 19.87 5.63
CA LEU A 176 0.40 18.68 4.86
C LEU A 176 1.87 18.67 4.45
N LEU A 177 2.41 19.80 4.00
CA LEU A 177 3.83 19.93 3.69
C LEU A 177 4.69 19.67 4.95
N GLY A 178 4.32 20.25 6.09
CA GLY A 178 4.98 19.94 7.36
C GLY A 178 4.85 18.47 7.78
N ALA A 179 3.78 17.79 7.37
CA ALA A 179 3.60 16.37 7.66
C ALA A 179 4.41 15.46 6.72
N LEU A 180 4.68 15.88 5.48
CA LEU A 180 5.62 15.19 4.57
C LEU A 180 7.08 15.25 5.06
N LEU A 181 7.43 16.30 5.79
CA LEU A 181 8.76 16.49 6.37
C LEU A 181 8.87 15.96 7.81
N ASN A 182 7.88 15.22 8.30
CA ASN A 182 7.88 14.70 9.66
C ASN A 182 8.95 13.62 9.87
N ASP A 183 9.51 13.54 11.09
CA ASP A 183 10.52 12.53 11.43
C ASP A 183 10.00 11.09 11.40
N ASP A 184 8.69 10.90 11.68
CA ASP A 184 8.04 9.60 11.65
C ASP A 184 7.70 9.18 10.20
N GLU A 185 8.41 8.18 9.67
CA GLU A 185 8.21 7.64 8.32
C GLU A 185 6.77 7.18 8.06
N THR A 186 6.10 6.63 9.09
CA THR A 186 4.71 6.20 8.95
C THR A 186 3.77 7.38 8.69
N ILE A 187 4.04 8.53 9.32
CA ILE A 187 3.27 9.76 9.09
C ILE A 187 3.58 10.32 7.71
N ARG A 188 4.85 10.35 7.30
CA ARG A 188 5.24 10.77 5.93
C ARG A 188 4.53 9.96 4.89
N LEU A 189 4.58 8.62 5.00
CA LEU A 189 3.94 7.69 4.06
C LEU A 189 2.42 7.92 4.00
N HIS A 190 1.75 8.02 5.16
CA HIS A 190 0.32 8.28 5.18
C HIS A 190 -0.05 9.63 4.59
N THR A 191 0.76 10.66 4.82
CA THR A 191 0.56 11.99 4.24
C THR A 191 0.70 11.94 2.73
N ALA A 192 1.77 11.34 2.22
CA ALA A 192 2.01 11.18 0.80
C ALA A 192 0.83 10.49 0.11
N ARG A 193 0.40 9.34 0.61
CA ARG A 193 -0.75 8.58 0.08
C ARG A 193 -2.05 9.38 0.08
N ALA A 194 -2.30 10.13 1.15
CA ALA A 194 -3.49 10.96 1.25
C ALA A 194 -3.46 12.16 0.27
N MET A 195 -2.26 12.68 -0.04
CA MET A 195 -2.07 13.81 -0.95
C MET A 195 -2.16 13.43 -2.43
N ILE A 196 -1.64 12.27 -2.85
CA ILE A 196 -1.53 11.84 -4.26
C ILE A 196 -2.84 12.06 -5.03
N ARG A 197 -3.95 11.76 -4.39
CA ARG A 197 -5.29 11.85 -5.01
C ARG A 197 -5.64 13.24 -5.57
N ASN A 198 -5.15 14.30 -4.94
CA ASN A 198 -5.44 15.70 -5.27
C ASN A 198 -4.15 16.52 -5.41
N ALA A 199 -3.00 15.85 -5.59
CA ALA A 199 -1.70 16.49 -5.68
C ALA A 199 -1.55 17.22 -7.02
N ASP A 200 -0.93 18.38 -6.98
CA ASP A 200 -0.42 19.05 -8.16
C ASP A 200 0.90 18.41 -8.64
N PRO A 201 1.41 18.76 -9.82
CA PRO A 201 2.65 18.17 -10.34
C PRO A 201 3.86 18.40 -9.42
N ALA A 202 3.96 19.53 -8.74
CA ALA A 202 5.06 19.84 -7.82
C ALA A 202 4.97 18.99 -6.55
N GLU A 203 3.77 18.79 -6.01
CA GLU A 203 3.51 17.89 -4.88
C GLU A 203 3.80 16.44 -5.24
N LEU A 204 3.42 15.99 -6.44
CA LEU A 204 3.73 14.64 -6.94
C LEU A 204 5.24 14.43 -7.05
N ALA A 205 6.00 15.42 -7.51
CA ALA A 205 7.46 15.37 -7.54
C ALA A 205 8.07 15.26 -6.14
N GLN A 206 7.55 15.99 -5.14
CA GLN A 206 7.97 15.87 -3.74
C GLN A 206 7.66 14.49 -3.17
N ILE A 207 6.50 13.91 -3.49
CA ILE A 207 6.12 12.56 -3.05
C ILE A 207 7.01 11.51 -3.72
N LEU A 208 7.34 11.67 -5.00
CA LEU A 208 8.32 10.82 -5.68
C LEU A 208 9.69 10.92 -4.99
N TRP A 209 10.12 12.13 -4.63
CA TRP A 209 11.37 12.34 -3.90
C TRP A 209 11.37 11.61 -2.55
N LEU A 210 10.24 11.60 -1.84
CA LEU A 210 10.07 10.80 -0.63
C LEU A 210 10.16 9.29 -0.90
N ALA A 211 9.64 8.80 -2.03
CA ALA A 211 9.75 7.41 -2.41
C ALA A 211 11.22 7.01 -2.70
N VAL A 212 11.95 7.88 -3.38
CA VAL A 212 13.36 7.67 -3.76
C VAL A 212 14.30 7.73 -2.55
N THR A 213 14.03 8.60 -1.57
CA THR A 213 14.87 8.76 -0.37
C THR A 213 14.42 7.93 0.83
N GLY A 214 13.24 7.35 0.78
CA GLY A 214 12.65 6.55 1.85
C GLY A 214 13.12 5.11 1.89
N SER A 215 12.62 4.35 2.87
CA SER A 215 12.87 2.92 2.98
C SER A 215 12.35 2.15 1.75
N ARG A 216 12.83 0.91 1.56
CA ARG A 216 12.35 0.04 0.48
C ARG A 216 10.82 -0.16 0.51
N VAL A 217 10.24 -0.28 1.71
CA VAL A 217 8.78 -0.42 1.89
C VAL A 217 8.05 0.85 1.44
N THR A 218 8.52 2.01 1.90
CA THR A 218 7.97 3.32 1.48
C THR A 218 8.05 3.49 -0.04
N ARG A 219 9.17 3.12 -0.66
CA ARG A 219 9.37 3.16 -2.11
C ARG A 219 8.36 2.29 -2.84
N MET A 220 8.23 1.01 -2.45
CA MET A 220 7.29 0.08 -3.10
C MET A 220 5.83 0.57 -3.01
N VAL A 221 5.41 1.02 -1.84
CA VAL A 221 4.04 1.49 -1.62
C VAL A 221 3.76 2.75 -2.43
N LEU A 222 4.67 3.74 -2.38
CA LEU A 222 4.48 5.00 -3.11
C LEU A 222 4.65 4.83 -4.62
N ALA A 223 5.50 3.91 -5.09
CA ALA A 223 5.61 3.60 -6.51
C ALA A 223 4.26 3.12 -7.07
N GLU A 224 3.57 2.21 -6.38
CA GLU A 224 2.25 1.74 -6.82
C GLU A 224 1.20 2.87 -6.78
N ASP A 225 1.18 3.65 -5.71
CA ASP A 225 0.23 4.78 -5.57
C ASP A 225 0.50 5.90 -6.62
N LEU A 226 1.75 6.12 -7.04
CA LEU A 226 2.15 7.09 -8.06
C LEU A 226 1.99 6.59 -9.51
N ARG A 227 1.79 5.29 -9.72
CA ARG A 227 1.69 4.66 -11.04
C ARG A 227 0.66 5.31 -11.99
N PRO A 228 -0.51 5.82 -11.53
CA PRO A 228 -1.43 6.57 -12.40
C PRO A 228 -0.83 7.85 -12.98
N HIS A 229 0.13 8.47 -12.26
CA HIS A 229 0.79 9.73 -12.62
C HIS A 229 2.16 9.53 -13.28
N ALA A 230 2.51 8.29 -13.66
CA ALA A 230 3.84 7.94 -14.16
C ALA A 230 4.28 8.77 -15.37
N LEU A 231 3.36 9.06 -16.32
CA LEU A 231 3.65 9.87 -17.51
C LEU A 231 4.01 11.31 -17.16
N ASP A 232 3.36 11.92 -16.19
CA ASP A 232 3.66 13.30 -15.78
C ASP A 232 4.98 13.36 -15.01
N LEU A 233 5.22 12.39 -14.14
CA LEU A 233 6.47 12.29 -13.38
C LEU A 233 7.68 11.94 -14.26
N ALA A 234 7.47 11.25 -15.38
CA ALA A 234 8.52 10.92 -16.34
C ALA A 234 9.03 12.14 -17.11
N LYS A 235 8.32 13.27 -17.12
CA LYS A 235 8.74 14.50 -17.84
C LYS A 235 9.89 15.22 -17.13
N GLU A 236 9.83 15.36 -15.82
CA GLU A 236 10.76 16.17 -15.03
C GLU A 236 11.29 15.47 -13.77
N ALA A 237 10.41 14.90 -12.96
CA ALA A 237 10.77 14.42 -11.64
C ALA A 237 11.66 13.15 -11.67
N ILE A 238 11.35 12.18 -12.54
CA ILE A 238 12.20 10.99 -12.74
C ILE A 238 13.54 11.37 -13.38
N PRO A 239 13.61 12.15 -14.48
CA PRO A 239 14.90 12.64 -15.02
C PRO A 239 15.77 13.33 -13.96
N ALA A 240 15.19 14.18 -13.13
CA ALA A 240 15.91 14.84 -12.05
C ALA A 240 16.46 13.85 -11.01
N ALA A 241 15.69 12.81 -10.67
CA ALA A 241 16.13 11.75 -9.75
C ALA A 241 17.26 10.89 -10.35
N LEU A 242 17.23 10.60 -11.65
CA LEU A 242 18.27 9.82 -12.35
C LEU A 242 19.57 10.59 -12.53
N THR A 243 19.54 11.92 -12.52
CA THR A 243 20.71 12.78 -12.70
C THR A 243 21.23 13.41 -11.40
N CYS A 244 20.69 13.04 -10.25
CA CYS A 244 21.01 13.69 -8.96
C CYS A 244 22.41 13.39 -8.39
N GLY A 245 23.21 12.54 -9.05
CA GLY A 245 24.59 12.22 -8.65
C GLY A 245 24.72 11.32 -7.40
N ALA A 246 23.63 10.97 -6.73
CA ALA A 246 23.66 10.07 -5.58
C ALA A 246 23.28 8.64 -6.00
N PRO A 247 24.21 7.64 -5.97
CA PRO A 247 23.95 6.29 -6.48
C PRO A 247 22.72 5.62 -5.92
N GLU A 248 22.50 5.72 -4.63
CA GLU A 248 21.33 5.12 -3.95
C GLU A 248 20.00 5.68 -4.47
N ARG A 249 19.97 6.98 -4.79
CA ARG A 249 18.77 7.64 -5.31
C ARG A 249 18.51 7.28 -6.76
N VAL A 250 19.56 7.16 -7.56
CA VAL A 250 19.47 6.68 -8.94
C VAL A 250 18.91 5.27 -8.98
N LEU A 251 19.47 4.36 -8.16
CA LEU A 251 18.95 2.99 -8.02
C LEU A 251 17.48 2.98 -7.58
N ALA A 252 17.12 3.82 -6.61
CA ALA A 252 15.75 3.93 -6.15
C ALA A 252 14.79 4.45 -7.23
N ALA A 253 15.21 5.39 -8.07
CA ALA A 253 14.42 5.88 -9.20
C ALA A 253 14.24 4.81 -10.29
N LEU A 254 15.28 4.03 -10.58
CA LEU A 254 15.20 2.88 -11.49
C LEU A 254 14.26 1.79 -10.95
N ASP A 255 14.28 1.52 -9.63
CA ASP A 255 13.33 0.61 -8.97
C ASP A 255 11.88 1.08 -9.15
N VAL A 256 11.62 2.38 -9.04
CA VAL A 256 10.28 2.97 -9.25
C VAL A 256 9.85 2.78 -10.71
N LEU A 257 10.72 3.06 -11.69
CA LEU A 257 10.43 2.85 -13.11
C LEU A 257 10.10 1.39 -13.41
N ARG A 258 10.89 0.46 -12.85
CA ARG A 258 10.67 -0.98 -12.99
C ARG A 258 9.33 -1.40 -12.38
N ALA A 259 8.98 -0.89 -11.19
CA ALA A 259 7.73 -1.18 -10.53
C ALA A 259 6.50 -0.67 -11.31
N TRP A 260 6.63 0.44 -12.02
CA TRP A 260 5.55 0.93 -12.87
C TRP A 260 5.28 0.03 -14.08
N GLY A 261 6.31 -0.61 -14.64
CA GLY A 261 6.19 -1.53 -15.77
C GLY A 261 5.53 -0.92 -17.01
N LYS A 262 5.59 0.41 -17.13
CA LYS A 262 4.98 1.17 -18.25
C LYS A 262 6.06 1.69 -19.17
N PHE A 263 5.75 1.72 -20.46
CA PHE A 263 6.58 2.38 -21.44
C PHE A 263 6.56 3.91 -21.21
N LEU A 264 7.71 4.49 -20.88
CA LEU A 264 7.86 5.89 -20.49
C LEU A 264 9.00 6.57 -21.26
N PRO A 265 8.83 7.83 -21.72
CA PRO A 265 9.84 8.55 -22.48
C PRO A 265 10.93 9.14 -21.53
N VAL A 266 11.81 8.28 -21.01
CA VAL A 266 12.89 8.66 -20.08
C VAL A 266 14.26 8.36 -20.71
N PRO A 267 14.76 9.22 -21.63
CA PRO A 267 16.02 8.98 -22.33
C PRO A 267 17.26 9.00 -21.43
N GLN A 268 17.16 9.59 -20.22
CA GLN A 268 18.25 9.63 -19.25
C GLN A 268 18.75 8.24 -18.83
N VAL A 269 17.92 7.20 -18.97
CA VAL A 269 18.31 5.81 -18.68
C VAL A 269 19.49 5.37 -19.57
N TYR A 270 19.61 5.88 -20.80
CA TYR A 270 20.70 5.52 -21.70
C TYR A 270 22.09 5.95 -21.18
N ALA A 271 22.17 7.12 -20.55
CA ALA A 271 23.44 7.58 -19.98
C ALA A 271 23.92 6.66 -18.84
N LEU A 272 22.99 5.98 -18.16
CA LEU A 272 23.29 5.08 -17.05
C LEU A 272 23.80 3.70 -17.50
N LEU A 273 23.62 3.33 -18.76
CA LEU A 273 24.14 2.05 -19.30
C LEU A 273 25.67 1.97 -19.29
N ARG A 274 26.35 3.12 -19.25
CA ARG A 274 27.81 3.24 -19.14
C ARG A 274 28.26 3.79 -17.78
N HIS A 275 27.41 3.71 -16.78
CA HIS A 275 27.75 4.20 -15.44
C HIS A 275 28.88 3.39 -14.82
N SER A 276 29.77 4.07 -14.07
CA SER A 276 30.91 3.41 -13.40
C SER A 276 30.51 2.43 -12.31
N ASP A 277 29.33 2.61 -11.69
CA ASP A 277 28.77 1.68 -10.69
C ASP A 277 28.02 0.55 -11.43
N PRO A 278 28.44 -0.73 -11.29
CA PRO A 278 27.80 -1.86 -11.94
C PRO A 278 26.33 -2.04 -11.55
N ALA A 279 25.96 -1.74 -10.30
CA ALA A 279 24.59 -1.88 -9.83
C ALA A 279 23.64 -0.93 -10.58
N ILE A 280 24.08 0.30 -10.85
CA ILE A 280 23.31 1.26 -11.65
C ILE A 280 23.19 0.81 -13.10
N CYS A 281 24.30 0.34 -13.69
CA CYS A 281 24.30 -0.20 -15.04
C CYS A 281 23.33 -1.38 -15.18
N ALA A 282 23.37 -2.35 -14.28
CA ALA A 282 22.46 -3.50 -14.27
C ALA A 282 20.99 -3.06 -14.11
N ALA A 283 20.70 -2.16 -13.17
CA ALA A 283 19.34 -1.64 -12.98
C ALA A 283 18.82 -0.84 -14.19
N ALA A 284 19.69 -0.09 -14.88
CA ALA A 284 19.35 0.61 -16.12
C ALA A 284 19.01 -0.35 -17.26
N LEU A 285 19.78 -1.45 -17.39
CA LEU A 285 19.51 -2.52 -18.35
C LEU A 285 18.16 -3.20 -18.10
N ASP A 286 17.79 -3.44 -16.84
CA ASP A 286 16.49 -4.02 -16.49
C ASP A 286 15.29 -3.10 -16.83
N VAL A 287 15.50 -1.79 -16.83
CA VAL A 287 14.46 -0.79 -17.19
C VAL A 287 14.43 -0.50 -18.68
N LEU A 288 15.47 -0.85 -19.43
CA LEU A 288 15.63 -0.52 -20.84
C LEU A 288 14.45 -0.94 -21.75
N PRO A 289 13.78 -2.09 -21.55
CA PRO A 289 12.60 -2.45 -22.31
C PRO A 289 11.40 -1.52 -22.13
N LEU A 290 11.41 -0.70 -21.09
CA LEU A 290 10.32 0.21 -20.71
C LEU A 290 10.51 1.63 -21.26
N VAL A 291 11.61 1.91 -21.96
CA VAL A 291 11.91 3.22 -22.54
C VAL A 291 11.92 3.16 -24.08
N PRO A 292 11.65 4.29 -24.78
CA PRO A 292 11.67 4.35 -26.23
C PRO A 292 13.01 3.85 -26.80
N ARG A 293 12.96 3.06 -27.85
CA ARG A 293 14.17 2.60 -28.52
C ARG A 293 14.81 3.74 -29.30
N LEU A 294 15.98 4.17 -28.83
CA LEU A 294 16.87 5.07 -29.56
C LEU A 294 18.00 4.23 -30.14
N ALA A 295 18.34 4.41 -31.43
CA ALA A 295 19.52 3.76 -31.98
C ALA A 295 20.79 4.33 -31.33
N PRO A 296 21.79 3.57 -30.97
CA PRO A 296 22.12 2.17 -31.20
C PRO A 296 22.07 1.27 -29.95
N LEU A 297 20.91 0.98 -29.44
CA LEU A 297 20.71 0.15 -28.23
C LEU A 297 21.35 -1.23 -28.29
N GLU A 298 21.34 -1.83 -29.46
CA GLU A 298 21.91 -3.16 -29.67
C GLU A 298 23.40 -3.19 -29.33
N ALA A 299 24.15 -2.17 -29.71
CA ALA A 299 25.59 -2.09 -29.43
C ALA A 299 25.87 -1.97 -27.93
N GLU A 300 25.04 -1.21 -27.18
CA GLU A 300 25.18 -1.07 -25.73
C GLU A 300 24.88 -2.39 -25.01
N VAL A 301 23.82 -3.09 -25.41
CA VAL A 301 23.47 -4.40 -24.84
C VAL A 301 24.54 -5.44 -25.14
N LEU A 302 25.07 -5.47 -26.36
CA LEU A 302 26.17 -6.37 -26.74
C LEU A 302 27.45 -6.06 -25.95
N CYS A 303 27.75 -4.79 -25.73
CA CYS A 303 28.87 -4.38 -24.88
C CYS A 303 28.66 -4.84 -23.43
N ALA A 304 27.47 -4.63 -22.86
CA ALA A 304 27.13 -5.03 -21.51
C ALA A 304 27.15 -6.55 -21.27
N LEU A 305 26.87 -7.36 -22.31
CA LEU A 305 27.04 -8.82 -22.24
C LEU A 305 28.49 -9.24 -22.01
N ASN A 306 29.47 -8.39 -22.33
CA ASN A 306 30.90 -8.64 -22.07
C ASN A 306 31.42 -7.89 -20.85
N HIS A 307 30.56 -7.34 -20.00
CA HIS A 307 30.97 -6.61 -18.82
C HIS A 307 31.66 -7.54 -17.80
N ARG A 308 32.61 -6.99 -17.04
CA ARG A 308 33.36 -7.74 -15.99
C ARG A 308 32.46 -8.24 -14.86
N ASP A 309 31.44 -7.51 -14.54
CA ASP A 309 30.51 -7.80 -13.44
C ASP A 309 29.37 -8.73 -13.94
N GLY A 310 29.09 -9.80 -13.18
CA GLY A 310 28.08 -10.81 -13.53
C GLY A 310 26.66 -10.29 -13.50
N ASP A 311 26.32 -9.40 -12.56
CA ASP A 311 24.98 -8.82 -12.48
C ASP A 311 24.66 -7.98 -13.73
N VAL A 312 25.66 -7.26 -14.26
CA VAL A 312 25.53 -6.48 -15.48
C VAL A 312 25.33 -7.42 -16.68
N ARG A 313 26.13 -8.51 -16.78
CA ARG A 313 25.95 -9.49 -17.88
C ARG A 313 24.58 -10.16 -17.82
N SER A 314 24.15 -10.54 -16.63
CA SER A 314 22.83 -11.12 -16.38
C SER A 314 21.68 -10.16 -16.78
N ALA A 315 21.76 -8.88 -16.39
CA ALA A 315 20.81 -7.86 -16.79
C ALA A 315 20.82 -7.61 -18.30
N ALA A 316 22.01 -7.60 -18.93
CA ALA A 316 22.15 -7.44 -20.37
C ALA A 316 21.51 -8.62 -21.13
N ALA A 317 21.63 -9.84 -20.64
CA ALA A 317 20.96 -11.00 -21.23
C ALA A 317 19.44 -10.86 -21.19
N ARG A 318 18.88 -10.45 -20.06
CA ARG A 318 17.44 -10.17 -19.92
C ARG A 318 16.97 -9.04 -20.85
N ALA A 319 17.74 -7.96 -20.92
CA ALA A 319 17.46 -6.83 -21.82
C ALA A 319 17.47 -7.27 -23.29
N ALA A 320 18.47 -8.04 -23.70
CA ALA A 320 18.60 -8.57 -25.07
C ALA A 320 17.34 -9.35 -25.49
N ALA A 321 16.85 -10.23 -24.63
CA ALA A 321 15.63 -10.99 -24.86
C ALA A 321 14.39 -10.09 -24.96
N SER A 322 14.20 -9.20 -23.99
CA SER A 322 13.00 -8.34 -23.90
C SER A 322 12.91 -7.33 -25.07
N ILE A 323 14.07 -6.91 -25.59
CA ILE A 323 14.13 -5.99 -26.74
C ILE A 323 14.13 -6.75 -28.07
N GLY A 324 14.45 -8.05 -28.07
CA GLY A 324 14.51 -8.87 -29.28
C GLY A 324 15.80 -8.68 -30.09
N VAL A 325 16.95 -8.55 -29.42
CA VAL A 325 18.26 -8.35 -30.05
C VAL A 325 18.79 -9.70 -30.57
N THR A 326 18.43 -10.07 -31.82
CA THR A 326 18.86 -11.36 -32.44
C THR A 326 20.38 -11.44 -32.66
N ASN A 327 21.06 -10.32 -32.89
CA ASN A 327 22.51 -10.25 -33.00
C ASN A 327 23.23 -10.65 -31.71
N ALA A 328 22.53 -10.77 -30.57
CA ALA A 328 23.07 -11.23 -29.30
C ALA A 328 23.20 -12.76 -29.20
N LEU A 329 22.56 -13.54 -30.08
CA LEU A 329 22.55 -15.01 -30.03
C LEU A 329 23.95 -15.65 -29.84
N PRO A 330 25.01 -15.27 -30.59
CA PRO A 330 26.33 -15.85 -30.41
C PRO A 330 26.97 -15.52 -29.05
N LEU A 331 26.71 -14.29 -28.53
CA LEU A 331 27.23 -13.89 -27.25
C LEU A 331 26.47 -14.56 -26.10
N LEU A 332 25.17 -14.68 -26.21
CA LEU A 332 24.35 -15.40 -25.24
C LEU A 332 24.72 -16.88 -25.16
N ALA A 333 25.02 -17.52 -26.31
CA ALA A 333 25.53 -18.89 -26.35
C ALA A 333 26.84 -19.03 -25.56
N ARG A 334 27.74 -18.07 -25.73
CA ARG A 334 29.00 -18.06 -24.92
C ARG A 334 28.76 -17.86 -23.44
N ARG A 335 27.72 -17.09 -23.05
CA ARG A 335 27.35 -16.83 -21.64
C ARG A 335 26.66 -18.02 -20.96
N LEU A 336 26.24 -19.04 -21.67
CA LEU A 336 25.80 -20.30 -21.07
C LEU A 336 26.91 -20.99 -20.25
N GLN A 337 28.16 -20.72 -20.59
CA GLN A 337 29.34 -21.24 -19.90
C GLN A 337 29.99 -20.18 -18.98
N ASP A 338 29.22 -19.15 -18.56
CA ASP A 338 29.71 -18.09 -17.70
C ASP A 338 30.02 -18.64 -16.30
N GLU A 339 31.07 -18.09 -15.66
CA GLU A 339 31.48 -18.44 -14.29
C GLU A 339 30.38 -18.09 -13.26
N ASP A 340 29.57 -17.05 -13.57
CA ASP A 340 28.42 -16.66 -12.75
C ASP A 340 27.18 -17.46 -13.14
N PRO A 341 26.63 -18.32 -12.26
CA PRO A 341 25.43 -19.11 -12.53
C PRO A 341 24.21 -18.27 -12.88
N GLY A 342 24.11 -17.06 -12.30
CA GLY A 342 23.03 -16.11 -12.59
C GLY A 342 23.07 -15.62 -14.04
N THR A 343 24.27 -15.34 -14.55
CA THR A 343 24.49 -14.98 -15.96
C THR A 343 24.16 -16.14 -16.90
N ALA A 344 24.60 -17.36 -16.60
CA ALA A 344 24.32 -18.54 -17.40
C ALA A 344 22.80 -18.81 -17.48
N ALA A 345 22.09 -18.76 -16.36
CA ALA A 345 20.65 -18.91 -16.32
C ALA A 345 19.91 -17.80 -17.09
N ALA A 346 20.33 -16.53 -16.93
CA ALA A 346 19.74 -15.41 -17.70
C ALA A 346 19.98 -15.55 -19.19
N ALA A 347 21.17 -15.99 -19.63
CA ALA A 347 21.48 -16.25 -21.01
C ALA A 347 20.64 -17.39 -21.60
N ALA A 348 20.43 -18.48 -20.86
CA ALA A 348 19.56 -19.57 -21.27
C ALA A 348 18.10 -19.10 -21.48
N HIS A 349 17.56 -18.35 -20.51
CA HIS A 349 16.22 -17.77 -20.64
C HIS A 349 16.12 -16.78 -21.80
N ALA A 350 17.15 -15.97 -22.03
CA ALA A 350 17.19 -15.04 -23.13
C ALA A 350 17.17 -15.75 -24.49
N LEU A 351 17.95 -16.80 -24.65
CA LEU A 351 17.95 -17.64 -25.85
C LEU A 351 16.58 -18.25 -26.11
N ALA A 352 15.94 -18.80 -25.07
CA ALA A 352 14.60 -19.38 -25.18
C ALA A 352 13.54 -18.35 -25.65
N GLN A 353 13.64 -17.09 -25.20
CA GLN A 353 12.74 -16.02 -25.59
C GLN A 353 13.00 -15.45 -26.99
N LEU A 354 14.23 -15.56 -27.48
CA LEU A 354 14.61 -15.11 -28.84
C LEU A 354 14.15 -16.04 -29.97
N GLY A 355 13.41 -17.10 -29.66
CA GLY A 355 12.71 -17.93 -30.63
C GLY A 355 13.48 -19.17 -31.06
N ALA A 356 13.15 -19.71 -32.25
CA ALA A 356 13.61 -21.03 -32.74
C ALA A 356 15.14 -21.15 -32.83
N ASP A 357 15.84 -20.10 -33.23
CA ASP A 357 17.30 -20.13 -33.34
C ASP A 357 17.97 -20.22 -31.96
N GLY A 358 17.41 -19.51 -30.96
CA GLY A 358 17.86 -19.61 -29.59
C GLY A 358 17.57 -21.00 -28.99
N CYS A 359 16.39 -21.58 -29.22
CA CYS A 359 16.06 -22.94 -28.79
C CYS A 359 17.00 -23.99 -29.40
N ARG A 360 17.37 -23.87 -30.68
CA ARG A 360 18.37 -24.77 -31.29
C ARG A 360 19.73 -24.72 -30.61
N ILE A 361 20.17 -23.52 -30.22
CA ILE A 361 21.43 -23.36 -29.47
C ILE A 361 21.31 -24.06 -28.09
N LEU A 362 20.19 -23.90 -27.40
CA LEU A 362 19.96 -24.55 -26.10
C LEU A 362 19.93 -26.08 -26.23
N GLU A 363 19.28 -26.63 -27.24
CA GLU A 363 19.24 -28.07 -27.54
C GLU A 363 20.66 -28.61 -27.78
N GLN A 364 21.48 -27.89 -28.53
CA GLN A 364 22.87 -28.27 -28.77
C GLN A 364 23.70 -28.23 -27.48
N GLU A 365 23.61 -27.16 -26.67
CA GLU A 365 24.32 -27.04 -25.40
C GLU A 365 23.88 -28.07 -24.37
N MET A 366 22.62 -28.50 -24.39
CA MET A 366 22.11 -29.59 -23.55
C MET A 366 22.83 -30.92 -23.84
N LEU A 367 23.24 -31.14 -25.11
CA LEU A 367 23.92 -32.38 -25.54
C LEU A 367 25.44 -32.32 -25.40
N THR A 368 26.02 -31.14 -25.61
CA THR A 368 27.51 -30.99 -25.74
C THR A 368 28.15 -30.07 -24.70
N GLY A 369 27.33 -29.32 -23.94
CA GLY A 369 27.78 -28.30 -23.01
C GLY A 369 28.28 -28.86 -21.67
N SER A 370 28.83 -27.97 -20.86
CA SER A 370 29.16 -28.28 -19.47
C SER A 370 27.89 -28.61 -18.65
N PHE A 371 28.05 -29.28 -17.51
CA PHE A 371 26.94 -29.63 -16.63
C PHE A 371 26.06 -28.41 -16.26
N LEU A 372 26.68 -27.26 -15.98
CA LEU A 372 25.96 -26.01 -15.66
C LEU A 372 25.20 -25.47 -16.87
N ALA A 373 25.83 -25.42 -18.05
CA ALA A 373 25.21 -24.98 -19.29
C ALA A 373 24.05 -25.90 -19.70
N ALA A 374 24.22 -27.21 -19.64
CA ALA A 374 23.20 -28.19 -19.94
C ALA A 374 21.99 -28.10 -18.97
N SER A 375 22.25 -27.90 -17.67
CA SER A 375 21.21 -27.71 -16.65
C SER A 375 20.40 -26.42 -16.89
N ALA A 376 21.07 -25.29 -17.17
CA ALA A 376 20.42 -24.02 -17.48
C ALA A 376 19.61 -24.10 -18.79
N ALA A 377 20.14 -24.77 -19.81
CA ALA A 377 19.45 -24.98 -21.07
C ALA A 377 18.19 -25.84 -20.90
N LEU A 378 18.28 -26.94 -20.14
CA LEU A 378 17.14 -27.80 -19.85
C LEU A 378 16.03 -27.02 -19.11
N GLU A 379 16.38 -26.26 -18.07
CA GLU A 379 15.40 -25.47 -17.32
C GLU A 379 14.71 -24.43 -18.21
N ALA A 380 15.45 -23.73 -19.06
CA ALA A 380 14.90 -22.73 -19.98
C ALA A 380 13.95 -23.36 -21.02
N LEU A 381 14.32 -24.49 -21.61
CA LEU A 381 13.47 -25.21 -22.56
C LEU A 381 12.20 -25.77 -21.92
N GLN A 382 12.29 -26.30 -20.68
CA GLN A 382 11.12 -26.75 -19.94
C GLN A 382 10.12 -25.62 -19.72
N ARG A 383 10.56 -24.43 -19.38
CA ARG A 383 9.66 -23.28 -19.19
C ARG A 383 8.94 -22.86 -20.47
N VAL A 384 9.58 -22.97 -21.64
CA VAL A 384 8.94 -22.69 -22.92
C VAL A 384 7.87 -23.72 -23.26
N HIS A 385 8.13 -25.00 -23.02
CA HIS A 385 7.17 -26.07 -23.29
C HIS A 385 6.00 -26.13 -22.31
N TYR A 386 6.20 -25.69 -21.05
CA TYR A 386 5.16 -25.67 -20.02
C TYR A 386 4.42 -24.33 -19.89
N SER A 387 4.86 -23.29 -20.59
CA SER A 387 4.04 -22.08 -20.71
C SER A 387 2.85 -22.42 -21.61
N PRO A 388 1.60 -22.50 -21.08
CA PRO A 388 0.46 -22.68 -21.97
C PRO A 388 0.47 -21.47 -22.90
N ALA A 389 0.58 -21.73 -24.20
CA ALA A 389 0.38 -20.73 -25.22
C ALA A 389 -0.95 -20.05 -24.90
N GLU A 390 -0.93 -18.81 -24.43
CA GLU A 390 -2.08 -17.95 -24.55
C GLU A 390 -2.32 -17.84 -26.05
N THR A 391 -3.21 -18.67 -26.50
CA THR A 391 -3.78 -18.64 -27.83
C THR A 391 -4.36 -17.24 -27.98
N VAL A 392 -3.63 -16.39 -28.67
CA VAL A 392 -4.16 -15.16 -29.24
C VAL A 392 -5.26 -15.63 -30.18
N ALA A 393 -6.48 -15.67 -29.68
CA ALA A 393 -7.66 -15.74 -30.51
C ALA A 393 -7.76 -14.40 -31.24
N VAL A 394 -7.74 -14.47 -32.53
CA VAL A 394 -7.96 -13.43 -33.53
C VAL A 394 -9.23 -12.63 -33.26
#